data_2026143c7fcfb2b7c58c8ebd875de451
#
_entry.id   2026143c7fcfb2b7c58c8ebd875de451
#
_cell.length_a   1.000
_cell.length_b   1.000
_cell.length_c   1.000
_cell.angle_alpha   90.00
_cell.angle_beta   90.00
_cell.angle_gamma   90.00
#
_symmetry.space_group_name_H-M   'P 1'
#
loop_
_entity.id
_entity.type
_entity.pdbx_description
1 polymer ?
#
loop_
_entity_poly.entity_id
_entity_poly.type
_entity_poly.pdbx_seq_one_letter_code
_entity_poly.pdbx_strand_id
1 'polypeptide(L)'
;MAPFDLLDPDPPGAFGRTPDRNAYVELHNMIAAATSIHEFGPDDTVRIGRDHDVDFLDGAFATERGELYADFLRHAVSDGDLAPTERETAAHLARTLYLERAALRRIHARVFGHTVAQVIADDCLDPDEQLLLFTLQHTLGIDPDRAEESYEDAARERLLQRIAHALCDGQLDPEEAAEIQAMERDLGVQVPDRVEAMLTTAAERYRLLHGTLRPLDLKAPIDLRDDEAVFWTGLGHWSEAAKPRGRRASQVSFLRRSSLQRVLSKLRGRVSNAAGRITLTNERLLLSRHRRIGSKDPRTVALRKVIDVTHGEGFVLLTRDGKID
;
A
#
# COMPACT_ATOMS: atom_id res chain seq x y z
N MET A 1 -34.68 -7.45 -14.89
CA MET A 1 -34.28 -8.17 -13.68
C MET A 1 -32.82 -8.58 -13.85
N ALA A 2 -32.16 -9.17 -12.88
CA ALA A 2 -30.71 -9.32 -12.86
C ALA A 2 -30.11 -9.92 -14.15
N PRO A 3 -28.94 -9.47 -14.60
CA PRO A 3 -28.28 -9.97 -15.79
C PRO A 3 -27.51 -11.25 -15.43
N PHE A 4 -28.23 -12.32 -15.17
CA PHE A 4 -27.59 -13.61 -15.03
C PHE A 4 -27.58 -14.33 -16.36
N ASP A 5 -26.42 -14.81 -16.76
CA ASP A 5 -26.30 -15.71 -17.87
C ASP A 5 -26.88 -17.09 -17.50
N LEU A 6 -27.52 -17.73 -18.45
CA LEU A 6 -28.01 -19.10 -18.24
C LEU A 6 -26.85 -20.07 -18.11
N LEU A 7 -26.94 -20.96 -17.14
CA LEU A 7 -25.96 -22.02 -16.93
C LEU A 7 -26.35 -23.29 -17.69
N ASP A 8 -25.37 -23.95 -18.29
CA ASP A 8 -25.57 -25.28 -18.88
C ASP A 8 -25.62 -26.37 -17.81
N PRO A 9 -26.59 -27.28 -17.88
CA PRO A 9 -26.64 -28.41 -16.97
C PRO A 9 -25.47 -29.39 -17.25
N ASP A 10 -24.98 -29.97 -16.19
CA ASP A 10 -23.95 -31.00 -16.30
C ASP A 10 -24.53 -32.26 -16.96
N PRO A 11 -23.75 -32.92 -17.83
CA PRO A 11 -24.18 -34.14 -18.49
C PRO A 11 -24.41 -35.29 -17.48
N PRO A 12 -25.33 -36.23 -17.75
CA PRO A 12 -25.55 -37.37 -16.89
C PRO A 12 -24.26 -38.13 -16.60
N GLY A 13 -24.05 -38.45 -15.32
CA GLY A 13 -22.92 -39.26 -14.89
C GLY A 13 -23.02 -40.73 -15.30
N ALA A 14 -22.08 -41.57 -14.84
CA ALA A 14 -22.11 -43.01 -15.04
C ALA A 14 -23.44 -43.58 -14.53
N PHE A 15 -24.04 -44.45 -15.33
CA PHE A 15 -25.35 -45.10 -15.10
C PHE A 15 -26.56 -44.13 -15.17
N GLY A 16 -26.43 -42.98 -15.85
CA GLY A 16 -27.54 -42.03 -16.07
C GLY A 16 -27.97 -41.23 -14.83
N ARG A 17 -27.16 -41.21 -13.77
CA ARG A 17 -27.43 -40.42 -12.59
C ARG A 17 -27.25 -38.92 -12.91
N THR A 18 -28.28 -38.13 -12.67
CA THR A 18 -28.19 -36.66 -12.81
C THR A 18 -27.28 -36.09 -11.72
N PRO A 19 -26.29 -35.23 -12.03
CA PRO A 19 -25.50 -34.59 -11.03
C PRO A 19 -26.35 -33.68 -10.11
N ASP A 20 -26.08 -33.72 -8.82
CA ASP A 20 -26.79 -32.93 -7.81
C ASP A 20 -26.70 -31.41 -8.12
N ARG A 21 -25.60 -30.97 -8.77
CA ARG A 21 -25.40 -29.59 -9.21
C ARG A 21 -26.50 -29.11 -10.17
N ASN A 22 -27.14 -30.00 -10.93
CA ASN A 22 -28.23 -29.61 -11.84
C ASN A 22 -29.45 -29.04 -11.12
N ALA A 23 -29.64 -29.37 -9.85
CA ALA A 23 -30.66 -28.72 -9.02
C ALA A 23 -30.37 -27.22 -8.85
N TYR A 24 -29.10 -26.86 -8.57
CA TYR A 24 -28.68 -25.47 -8.50
C TYR A 24 -28.78 -24.77 -9.86
N VAL A 25 -28.36 -25.43 -10.93
CA VAL A 25 -28.44 -24.90 -12.31
C VAL A 25 -29.91 -24.60 -12.69
N GLU A 26 -30.84 -25.48 -12.36
CA GLU A 26 -32.28 -25.24 -12.61
C GLU A 26 -32.81 -24.05 -11.81
N LEU A 27 -32.49 -23.97 -10.52
CA LEU A 27 -32.85 -22.85 -9.66
C LEU A 27 -32.25 -21.51 -10.18
N HIS A 28 -30.97 -21.51 -10.54
CA HIS A 28 -30.30 -20.36 -11.12
C HIS A 28 -30.97 -19.90 -12.41
N ASN A 29 -31.18 -20.82 -13.35
CA ASN A 29 -31.78 -20.52 -14.65
C ASN A 29 -33.25 -20.05 -14.55
N MET A 30 -33.97 -20.56 -13.59
CA MET A 30 -35.34 -20.06 -13.30
C MET A 30 -35.31 -18.60 -12.86
N ILE A 31 -34.40 -18.26 -11.97
CA ILE A 31 -34.24 -16.86 -11.49
C ILE A 31 -33.70 -15.97 -12.62
N ALA A 32 -32.75 -16.45 -13.41
CA ALA A 32 -32.17 -15.71 -14.53
C ALA A 32 -33.16 -15.40 -15.64
N ALA A 33 -34.06 -16.35 -15.93
CA ALA A 33 -35.11 -16.20 -16.96
C ALA A 33 -36.29 -15.37 -16.51
N ALA A 34 -36.51 -15.19 -15.19
CA ALA A 34 -37.64 -14.49 -14.65
C ALA A 34 -37.64 -12.99 -15.01
N THR A 35 -38.76 -12.49 -15.48
CA THR A 35 -38.95 -11.07 -15.79
C THR A 35 -39.56 -10.30 -14.62
N SER A 36 -40.12 -11.02 -13.64
CA SER A 36 -40.77 -10.48 -12.43
C SER A 36 -40.49 -11.37 -11.22
N ILE A 37 -40.45 -10.75 -10.03
CA ILE A 37 -40.30 -11.46 -8.73
C ILE A 37 -41.47 -12.42 -8.43
N HIS A 38 -42.60 -12.30 -9.16
CA HIS A 38 -43.76 -13.14 -8.98
C HIS A 38 -43.69 -14.47 -9.76
N GLU A 39 -42.66 -14.63 -10.62
CA GLU A 39 -42.49 -15.82 -11.45
C GLU A 39 -41.74 -16.95 -10.73
N PHE A 40 -41.19 -16.68 -9.57
CA PHE A 40 -40.49 -17.67 -8.75
C PHE A 40 -40.69 -17.38 -7.25
N GLY A 41 -40.52 -18.43 -6.44
CA GLY A 41 -40.66 -18.31 -5.00
C GLY A 41 -40.04 -19.46 -4.21
N PRO A 42 -40.15 -19.43 -2.87
CA PRO A 42 -39.59 -20.49 -2.02
C PRO A 42 -40.12 -21.90 -2.35
N ASP A 43 -41.40 -22.00 -2.79
CA ASP A 43 -41.99 -23.29 -3.16
C ASP A 43 -41.32 -23.93 -4.38
N ASP A 44 -40.82 -23.11 -5.31
CA ASP A 44 -40.08 -23.61 -6.48
C ASP A 44 -38.76 -24.21 -6.07
N THR A 45 -38.05 -23.57 -5.13
CA THR A 45 -36.80 -24.11 -4.58
C THR A 45 -37.02 -25.47 -3.93
N VAL A 46 -38.10 -25.62 -3.17
CA VAL A 46 -38.48 -26.92 -2.56
C VAL A 46 -38.83 -27.95 -3.63
N ARG A 47 -39.57 -27.55 -4.65
CA ARG A 47 -39.96 -28.43 -5.78
C ARG A 47 -38.69 -28.93 -6.52
N ILE A 48 -37.82 -28.02 -6.92
CA ILE A 48 -36.56 -28.35 -7.61
C ILE A 48 -35.70 -29.28 -6.75
N GLY A 49 -35.55 -28.96 -5.45
CA GLY A 49 -34.84 -29.84 -4.53
C GLY A 49 -35.38 -31.26 -4.51
N ARG A 50 -36.72 -31.40 -4.44
CA ARG A 50 -37.36 -32.71 -4.46
C ARG A 50 -37.14 -33.46 -5.79
N ASP A 51 -37.25 -32.75 -6.92
CA ASP A 51 -37.11 -33.34 -8.26
C ASP A 51 -35.69 -33.86 -8.52
N HIS A 52 -34.71 -33.27 -7.83
CA HIS A 52 -33.27 -33.66 -7.94
C HIS A 52 -32.75 -34.45 -6.73
N ASP A 53 -33.58 -34.77 -5.74
CA ASP A 53 -33.18 -35.42 -4.47
C ASP A 53 -32.09 -34.62 -3.71
N VAL A 54 -32.23 -33.27 -3.70
CA VAL A 54 -31.34 -32.31 -3.07
C VAL A 54 -32.07 -31.53 -2.00
N ASP A 55 -31.51 -31.44 -0.80
CA ASP A 55 -32.06 -30.63 0.27
C ASP A 55 -31.42 -29.24 0.36
N PHE A 56 -32.08 -28.25 -0.25
CA PHE A 56 -31.66 -26.85 -0.14
C PHE A 56 -31.86 -26.28 1.28
N LEU A 57 -32.78 -26.85 2.06
CA LEU A 57 -33.04 -26.37 3.43
C LEU A 57 -31.95 -26.81 4.38
N ASP A 58 -31.33 -27.98 4.15
CA ASP A 58 -30.19 -28.50 4.91
C ASP A 58 -28.84 -27.96 4.40
N GLY A 59 -28.86 -26.88 3.63
CA GLY A 59 -27.66 -26.13 3.25
C GLY A 59 -27.01 -26.54 1.93
N ALA A 60 -27.62 -27.42 1.12
CA ALA A 60 -27.10 -27.74 -0.20
C ALA A 60 -26.89 -26.47 -1.04
N PHE A 61 -25.71 -26.35 -1.66
CA PHE A 61 -25.32 -25.20 -2.47
C PHE A 61 -25.43 -23.84 -1.76
N ALA A 62 -25.23 -23.81 -0.44
CA ALA A 62 -25.35 -22.58 0.34
C ALA A 62 -24.38 -21.47 -0.13
N THR A 63 -23.18 -21.84 -0.56
CA THR A 63 -22.19 -20.89 -1.10
C THR A 63 -22.66 -20.33 -2.44
N GLU A 64 -23.06 -21.16 -3.37
CA GLU A 64 -23.49 -20.78 -4.72
C GLU A 64 -24.75 -19.93 -4.67
N ARG A 65 -25.71 -20.29 -3.82
CA ARG A 65 -26.92 -19.49 -3.57
C ARG A 65 -26.59 -18.12 -2.97
N GLY A 66 -25.60 -18.09 -2.07
CA GLY A 66 -25.09 -16.84 -1.49
C GLY A 66 -24.39 -15.96 -2.53
N GLU A 67 -23.62 -16.55 -3.45
CA GLU A 67 -22.99 -15.79 -4.54
C GLU A 67 -24.03 -15.27 -5.52
N LEU A 68 -25.03 -16.04 -5.91
CA LEU A 68 -26.12 -15.58 -6.76
C LEU A 68 -26.84 -14.36 -6.17
N TYR A 69 -27.09 -14.37 -4.88
CA TYR A 69 -27.67 -13.23 -4.17
C TYR A 69 -26.70 -12.03 -4.13
N ALA A 70 -25.42 -12.25 -3.90
CA ALA A 70 -24.40 -11.20 -3.90
C ALA A 70 -24.24 -10.56 -5.28
N ASP A 71 -24.29 -11.36 -6.36
CA ASP A 71 -24.23 -10.88 -7.75
C ASP A 71 -25.44 -10.00 -8.08
N PHE A 72 -26.64 -10.41 -7.65
CA PHE A 72 -27.82 -9.58 -7.76
C PHE A 72 -27.64 -8.23 -7.06
N LEU A 73 -27.20 -8.22 -5.80
CA LEU A 73 -26.98 -6.99 -5.06
C LEU A 73 -25.93 -6.09 -5.72
N ARG A 74 -24.81 -6.65 -6.15
CA ARG A 74 -23.75 -5.89 -6.85
C ARG A 74 -24.27 -5.21 -8.12
N HIS A 75 -25.10 -5.93 -8.87
CA HIS A 75 -25.74 -5.36 -10.05
C HIS A 75 -26.75 -4.25 -9.68
N ALA A 76 -27.58 -4.49 -8.67
CA ALA A 76 -28.60 -3.54 -8.23
C ALA A 76 -28.00 -2.22 -7.70
N VAL A 77 -26.79 -2.25 -7.12
CA VAL A 77 -26.10 -1.04 -6.64
C VAL A 77 -25.15 -0.43 -7.66
N SER A 78 -25.01 -1.00 -8.85
CA SER A 78 -24.04 -0.58 -9.85
C SER A 78 -24.33 0.77 -10.50
N ASP A 79 -25.56 1.24 -10.44
CA ASP A 79 -26.00 2.55 -10.94
C ASP A 79 -25.97 3.65 -9.87
N GLY A 80 -25.54 3.31 -8.65
CA GLY A 80 -25.37 4.27 -7.58
C GLY A 80 -26.63 4.45 -6.70
N ASP A 81 -27.66 3.64 -6.89
CA ASP A 81 -28.86 3.62 -6.04
C ASP A 81 -29.34 2.18 -5.82
N LEU A 82 -30.18 1.98 -4.84
CA LEU A 82 -30.92 0.75 -4.65
C LEU A 82 -32.42 1.08 -4.62
N ALA A 83 -33.04 0.98 -5.78
CA ALA A 83 -34.43 1.32 -5.97
C ALA A 83 -35.36 0.51 -5.05
N PRO A 84 -36.52 1.03 -4.67
CA PRO A 84 -37.50 0.30 -3.85
C PRO A 84 -37.85 -1.09 -4.41
N THR A 85 -37.98 -1.20 -5.73
CA THR A 85 -38.27 -2.46 -6.43
C THR A 85 -37.10 -3.46 -6.31
N GLU A 86 -35.87 -2.98 -6.31
CA GLU A 86 -34.69 -3.83 -6.14
C GLU A 86 -34.57 -4.33 -4.71
N ARG A 87 -34.90 -3.50 -3.72
CA ARG A 87 -34.98 -3.92 -2.31
C ARG A 87 -36.00 -5.01 -2.09
N GLU A 88 -37.18 -4.88 -2.72
CA GLU A 88 -38.23 -5.91 -2.67
C GLU A 88 -37.76 -7.20 -3.33
N THR A 89 -37.09 -7.09 -4.49
CA THR A 89 -36.52 -8.22 -5.20
C THR A 89 -35.42 -8.90 -4.38
N ALA A 90 -34.53 -8.14 -3.76
CA ALA A 90 -33.50 -8.67 -2.88
C ALA A 90 -34.10 -9.45 -1.70
N ALA A 91 -35.10 -8.86 -1.03
CA ALA A 91 -35.78 -9.51 0.08
C ALA A 91 -36.54 -10.79 -0.35
N HIS A 92 -37.11 -10.79 -1.54
CA HIS A 92 -37.77 -11.96 -2.12
C HIS A 92 -36.75 -13.05 -2.47
N LEU A 93 -35.69 -12.68 -3.17
CA LEU A 93 -34.58 -13.58 -3.56
C LEU A 93 -33.91 -14.23 -2.34
N ALA A 94 -33.64 -13.46 -1.29
CA ALA A 94 -33.06 -14.01 -0.06
C ALA A 94 -33.93 -15.11 0.56
N ARG A 95 -35.30 -14.94 0.52
CA ARG A 95 -36.24 -15.95 1.01
C ARG A 95 -36.28 -17.17 0.10
N THR A 96 -36.34 -16.96 -1.21
CA THR A 96 -36.37 -18.04 -2.22
C THR A 96 -35.12 -18.89 -2.15
N LEU A 97 -33.96 -18.26 -1.93
CA LEU A 97 -32.68 -18.94 -1.79
C LEU A 97 -32.43 -19.54 -0.40
N TYR A 98 -33.39 -19.42 0.53
CA TYR A 98 -33.28 -19.91 1.93
C TYR A 98 -31.95 -19.46 2.58
N LEU A 99 -31.59 -18.18 2.43
CA LEU A 99 -30.37 -17.64 3.02
C LEU A 99 -30.58 -17.34 4.52
N GLU A 100 -29.74 -17.91 5.34
CA GLU A 100 -29.77 -17.66 6.77
C GLU A 100 -29.37 -16.20 7.09
N ARG A 101 -29.90 -15.66 8.20
CA ARG A 101 -29.58 -14.29 8.64
C ARG A 101 -28.10 -14.03 8.80
N ALA A 102 -27.33 -15.04 9.26
CA ALA A 102 -25.89 -14.92 9.42
C ALA A 102 -25.18 -14.83 8.06
N ALA A 103 -25.63 -15.60 7.05
CA ALA A 103 -25.12 -15.54 5.69
C ALA A 103 -25.46 -14.19 5.05
N LEU A 104 -26.71 -13.73 5.17
CA LEU A 104 -27.13 -12.42 4.67
C LEU A 104 -26.27 -11.27 5.22
N ARG A 105 -26.03 -11.22 6.54
CA ARG A 105 -25.17 -10.19 7.12
C ARG A 105 -23.76 -10.21 6.56
N ARG A 106 -23.19 -11.40 6.32
CA ARG A 106 -21.85 -11.53 5.71
C ARG A 106 -21.82 -11.07 4.25
N ILE A 107 -22.86 -11.41 3.49
CA ILE A 107 -22.99 -11.01 2.09
C ILE A 107 -23.18 -9.49 2.00
N HIS A 108 -24.08 -8.93 2.80
CA HIS A 108 -24.33 -7.48 2.85
C HIS A 108 -23.03 -6.72 3.18
N ALA A 109 -22.29 -7.15 4.21
CA ALA A 109 -21.02 -6.52 4.56
C ALA A 109 -19.98 -6.63 3.41
N ARG A 110 -19.91 -7.77 2.73
CA ARG A 110 -19.00 -7.97 1.60
C ARG A 110 -19.38 -7.09 0.39
N VAL A 111 -20.66 -7.00 0.06
CA VAL A 111 -21.14 -6.13 -1.03
C VAL A 111 -20.88 -4.68 -0.70
N PHE A 112 -21.18 -4.25 0.53
CA PHE A 112 -20.89 -2.89 0.98
C PHE A 112 -19.40 -2.57 0.87
N GLY A 113 -18.51 -3.42 1.40
CA GLY A 113 -17.06 -3.21 1.29
C GLY A 113 -16.55 -3.15 -0.16
N HIS A 114 -17.15 -3.95 -1.05
CA HIS A 114 -16.84 -3.88 -2.48
C HIS A 114 -17.30 -2.54 -3.10
N THR A 115 -18.50 -2.07 -2.75
CA THR A 115 -19.00 -0.77 -3.22
C THR A 115 -18.15 0.38 -2.69
N VAL A 116 -17.74 0.34 -1.40
CA VAL A 116 -16.79 1.32 -0.84
C VAL A 116 -15.53 1.37 -1.67
N ALA A 117 -14.91 0.23 -1.95
CA ALA A 117 -13.66 0.16 -2.72
C ALA A 117 -13.83 0.66 -4.17
N GLN A 118 -15.02 0.50 -4.77
CA GLN A 118 -15.32 1.05 -6.09
C GLN A 118 -15.48 2.57 -6.07
N VAL A 119 -16.23 3.07 -5.09
CA VAL A 119 -16.50 4.49 -4.90
C VAL A 119 -15.21 5.29 -4.71
N ILE A 120 -14.30 4.82 -3.87
CA ILE A 120 -13.01 5.51 -3.63
C ILE A 120 -11.94 5.21 -4.68
N ALA A 121 -12.29 4.56 -5.80
CA ALA A 121 -11.30 4.13 -6.80
C ALA A 121 -10.62 5.30 -7.55
N ASP A 122 -11.23 6.46 -7.59
CA ASP A 122 -10.71 7.70 -8.16
C ASP A 122 -9.94 8.58 -7.15
N ASP A 123 -9.69 8.03 -5.94
CA ASP A 123 -8.91 8.65 -4.86
C ASP A 123 -9.63 9.78 -4.12
N CYS A 124 -10.94 9.95 -4.32
CA CYS A 124 -11.76 10.92 -3.59
C CYS A 124 -13.10 10.30 -3.13
N LEU A 125 -13.84 11.05 -2.35
CA LEU A 125 -15.20 10.70 -1.93
C LEU A 125 -16.09 11.94 -2.05
N ASP A 126 -16.85 11.99 -3.13
CA ASP A 126 -17.74 13.12 -3.38
C ASP A 126 -19.05 13.04 -2.55
N PRO A 127 -19.85 14.13 -2.50
CA PRO A 127 -21.09 14.15 -1.73
C PRO A 127 -22.16 13.15 -2.22
N ASP A 128 -22.22 12.85 -3.52
CA ASP A 128 -23.18 11.90 -4.08
C ASP A 128 -22.79 10.47 -3.69
N GLU A 129 -21.52 10.17 -3.71
CA GLU A 129 -20.94 8.91 -3.27
C GLU A 129 -21.12 8.69 -1.76
N GLN A 130 -20.93 9.73 -0.95
CA GLN A 130 -21.26 9.69 0.49
C GLN A 130 -22.71 9.35 0.73
N LEU A 131 -23.62 9.95 -0.03
CA LEU A 131 -25.05 9.68 0.05
C LEU A 131 -25.37 8.24 -0.38
N LEU A 132 -24.72 7.74 -1.43
CA LEU A 132 -24.85 6.35 -1.87
C LEU A 132 -24.44 5.39 -0.75
N LEU A 133 -23.25 5.56 -0.18
CA LEU A 133 -22.75 4.69 0.89
C LEU A 133 -23.67 4.73 2.12
N PHE A 134 -24.15 5.91 2.51
CA PHE A 134 -25.11 6.06 3.60
C PHE A 134 -26.43 5.33 3.31
N THR A 135 -26.98 5.49 2.11
CA THR A 135 -28.22 4.84 1.68
C THR A 135 -28.05 3.33 1.65
N LEU A 136 -26.94 2.84 1.10
CA LEU A 136 -26.64 1.42 1.03
C LEU A 136 -26.44 0.80 2.42
N GLN A 137 -25.69 1.46 3.30
CA GLN A 137 -25.52 1.04 4.69
C GLN A 137 -26.87 0.83 5.37
N HIS A 138 -27.77 1.82 5.25
CA HIS A 138 -29.09 1.77 5.88
C HIS A 138 -29.96 0.67 5.28
N THR A 139 -29.95 0.53 3.97
CA THR A 139 -30.76 -0.45 3.24
C THR A 139 -30.33 -1.88 3.49
N LEU A 140 -29.03 -2.14 3.57
CA LEU A 140 -28.50 -3.46 3.87
C LEU A 140 -28.48 -3.77 5.37
N GLY A 141 -28.86 -2.81 6.23
CA GLY A 141 -28.89 -2.97 7.69
C GLY A 141 -27.51 -3.22 8.28
N ILE A 142 -26.49 -2.53 7.73
CA ILE A 142 -25.12 -2.61 8.23
C ILE A 142 -24.97 -1.68 9.44
N ASP A 143 -24.37 -2.21 10.48
CA ASP A 143 -24.06 -1.45 11.68
C ASP A 143 -23.16 -0.25 11.33
N PRO A 144 -23.46 0.98 11.82
CA PRO A 144 -22.69 2.17 11.50
C PRO A 144 -21.18 2.03 11.78
N ASP A 145 -20.82 1.47 12.94
CA ASP A 145 -19.42 1.30 13.33
C ASP A 145 -18.69 0.37 12.36
N ARG A 146 -19.37 -0.68 11.86
CA ARG A 146 -18.83 -1.60 10.84
C ARG A 146 -18.73 -0.96 9.46
N ALA A 147 -19.65 -0.07 9.12
CA ALA A 147 -19.60 0.65 7.86
C ALA A 147 -18.38 1.61 7.86
N GLU A 148 -18.18 2.32 8.97
CA GLU A 148 -17.03 3.20 9.17
C GLU A 148 -15.71 2.41 9.13
N GLU A 149 -15.58 1.30 9.85
CA GLU A 149 -14.42 0.42 9.82
C GLU A 149 -14.12 -0.08 8.40
N SER A 150 -15.16 -0.51 7.67
CA SER A 150 -15.03 -0.97 6.28
C SER A 150 -14.54 0.13 5.34
N TYR A 151 -15.03 1.37 5.53
CA TYR A 151 -14.58 2.53 4.78
C TYR A 151 -13.11 2.88 5.10
N GLU A 152 -12.76 2.99 6.39
CA GLU A 152 -11.40 3.31 6.81
C GLU A 152 -10.38 2.28 6.30
N ASP A 153 -10.72 0.99 6.36
CA ASP A 153 -9.84 -0.07 5.87
C ASP A 153 -9.61 0.03 4.37
N ALA A 154 -10.68 0.23 3.58
CA ALA A 154 -10.59 0.39 2.13
C ALA A 154 -9.82 1.66 1.74
N ALA A 155 -10.11 2.79 2.38
CA ALA A 155 -9.43 4.07 2.14
C ALA A 155 -7.94 3.99 2.50
N ARG A 156 -7.60 3.34 3.61
CA ARG A 156 -6.21 3.11 4.03
C ARG A 156 -5.47 2.19 3.06
N GLU A 157 -6.10 1.12 2.60
CA GLU A 157 -5.52 0.23 1.61
C GLU A 157 -5.25 0.97 0.29
N ARG A 158 -6.21 1.77 -0.17
CA ARG A 158 -6.07 2.57 -1.39
C ARG A 158 -4.92 3.57 -1.28
N LEU A 159 -4.84 4.30 -0.17
CA LEU A 159 -3.73 5.24 0.12
C LEU A 159 -2.37 4.52 0.12
N LEU A 160 -2.26 3.35 0.76
CA LEU A 160 -1.03 2.58 0.78
C LEU A 160 -0.63 2.05 -0.61
N GLN A 161 -1.58 1.68 -1.45
CA GLN A 161 -1.32 1.29 -2.85
C GLN A 161 -0.77 2.48 -3.65
N ARG A 162 -1.33 3.68 -3.49
CA ARG A 162 -0.84 4.90 -4.13
C ARG A 162 0.59 5.23 -3.67
N ILE A 163 0.85 5.17 -2.37
CA ILE A 163 2.19 5.36 -1.80
C ILE A 163 3.19 4.34 -2.35
N ALA A 164 2.81 3.06 -2.41
CA ALA A 164 3.68 2.03 -2.96
C ALA A 164 4.03 2.28 -4.43
N HIS A 165 3.07 2.81 -5.20
CA HIS A 165 3.31 3.21 -6.59
C HIS A 165 4.27 4.39 -6.68
N ALA A 166 4.05 5.45 -5.91
CA ALA A 166 4.93 6.63 -5.88
C ALA A 166 6.36 6.29 -5.44
N LEU A 167 6.52 5.34 -4.53
CA LEU A 167 7.83 4.92 -4.03
C LEU A 167 8.53 3.84 -4.89
N CYS A 168 8.00 3.48 -6.05
CA CYS A 168 8.52 2.35 -6.85
C CYS A 168 9.97 2.55 -7.32
N ASP A 169 10.41 3.79 -7.56
CA ASP A 169 11.78 4.17 -7.91
C ASP A 169 12.64 4.57 -6.69
N GLY A 170 12.02 4.57 -5.51
CA GLY A 170 12.64 4.94 -4.23
C GLY A 170 12.87 6.44 -4.06
N GLN A 171 12.21 7.28 -4.84
CA GLN A 171 12.16 8.72 -4.72
C GLN A 171 10.71 9.15 -4.49
N LEU A 172 10.50 10.39 -4.08
CA LEU A 172 9.20 11.02 -3.99
C LEU A 172 9.32 12.44 -4.51
N ASP A 173 8.76 12.68 -5.67
CA ASP A 173 8.76 14.02 -6.24
C ASP A 173 7.69 14.93 -5.58
N PRO A 174 7.74 16.25 -5.80
CA PRO A 174 6.78 17.17 -5.20
C PRO A 174 5.33 16.98 -5.68
N GLU A 175 5.10 16.48 -6.89
CA GLU A 175 3.76 16.23 -7.44
C GLU A 175 3.16 15.00 -6.78
N GLU A 176 3.91 13.90 -6.72
CA GLU A 176 3.51 12.68 -6.01
C GLU A 176 3.24 12.94 -4.52
N ALA A 177 4.09 13.75 -3.88
CA ALA A 177 3.87 14.13 -2.48
C ALA A 177 2.57 14.94 -2.31
N ALA A 178 2.26 15.84 -3.24
CA ALA A 178 1.04 16.65 -3.21
C ALA A 178 -0.22 15.78 -3.45
N GLU A 179 -0.14 14.80 -4.35
CA GLU A 179 -1.21 13.84 -4.62
C GLU A 179 -1.53 12.97 -3.40
N ILE A 180 -0.49 12.43 -2.73
CA ILE A 180 -0.67 11.67 -1.48
C ILE A 180 -1.35 12.52 -0.41
N GLN A 181 -0.92 13.78 -0.23
CA GLN A 181 -1.53 14.69 0.74
C GLN A 181 -2.96 15.10 0.37
N ALA A 182 -3.28 15.20 -0.91
CA ALA A 182 -4.65 15.43 -1.37
C ALA A 182 -5.53 14.24 -1.01
N MET A 183 -5.08 13.04 -1.34
CA MET A 183 -5.79 11.81 -1.05
C MET A 183 -6.02 11.57 0.46
N GLU A 184 -5.03 11.88 1.33
CA GLU A 184 -5.21 11.83 2.79
C GLU A 184 -6.37 12.71 3.25
N ARG A 185 -6.47 13.93 2.70
CA ARG A 185 -7.53 14.88 3.05
C ARG A 185 -8.88 14.45 2.50
N ASP A 186 -8.93 14.02 1.26
CA ASP A 186 -10.15 13.72 0.52
C ASP A 186 -10.78 12.41 1.00
N LEU A 187 -9.98 11.42 1.39
CA LEU A 187 -10.44 10.17 2.01
C LEU A 187 -10.54 10.24 3.54
N GLY A 188 -10.05 11.30 4.19
CA GLY A 188 -10.11 11.46 5.65
C GLY A 188 -9.26 10.45 6.45
N VAL A 189 -8.26 9.84 5.82
CA VAL A 189 -7.37 8.85 6.45
C VAL A 189 -5.96 9.38 6.58
N GLN A 190 -5.20 8.87 7.53
CA GLN A 190 -3.82 9.31 7.78
C GLN A 190 -2.81 8.24 7.39
N VAL A 191 -1.66 8.71 6.86
CA VAL A 191 -0.50 7.85 6.64
C VAL A 191 0.03 7.34 7.98
N PRO A 192 0.28 6.04 8.15
CA PRO A 192 0.92 5.53 9.36
C PRO A 192 2.33 6.09 9.57
N ASP A 193 2.74 6.40 10.81
CA ASP A 193 4.04 7.01 11.17
C ASP A 193 5.24 6.35 10.49
N ARG A 194 5.21 5.02 10.39
CA ARG A 194 6.28 4.26 9.75
C ARG A 194 6.39 4.55 8.25
N VAL A 195 5.27 4.75 7.58
CA VAL A 195 5.20 5.06 6.15
C VAL A 195 5.58 6.51 5.92
N GLU A 196 5.16 7.43 6.80
CA GLU A 196 5.57 8.84 6.77
C GLU A 196 7.11 9.00 6.82
N ALA A 197 7.77 8.22 7.67
CA ALA A 197 9.24 8.19 7.71
C ALA A 197 9.87 7.71 6.38
N MET A 198 9.21 6.79 5.68
CA MET A 198 9.65 6.34 4.34
C MET A 198 9.45 7.43 3.29
N LEU A 199 8.30 8.10 3.29
CA LEU A 199 8.00 9.23 2.38
C LEU A 199 9.00 10.37 2.58
N THR A 200 9.28 10.73 3.83
CA THR A 200 10.30 11.75 4.17
C THR A 200 11.67 11.38 3.59
N THR A 201 12.10 10.14 3.77
CA THR A 201 13.40 9.65 3.25
C THR A 201 13.44 9.69 1.73
N ALA A 202 12.35 9.30 1.05
CA ALA A 202 12.26 9.31 -0.40
C ALA A 202 12.23 10.74 -0.97
N ALA A 203 11.55 11.66 -0.30
CA ALA A 203 11.54 13.08 -0.66
C ALA A 203 12.92 13.74 -0.47
N GLU A 204 13.64 13.40 0.60
CA GLU A 204 15.02 13.86 0.79
C GLU A 204 15.95 13.32 -0.30
N ARG A 205 15.77 12.07 -0.68
CA ARG A 205 16.53 11.44 -1.78
C ARG A 205 16.27 12.13 -3.12
N TYR A 206 15.00 12.42 -3.44
CA TYR A 206 14.65 13.21 -4.62
C TYR A 206 15.36 14.57 -4.62
N ARG A 207 15.27 15.32 -3.51
CA ARG A 207 15.93 16.63 -3.37
C ARG A 207 17.45 16.54 -3.54
N LEU A 208 18.04 15.47 -3.02
CA LEU A 208 19.50 15.22 -3.16
C LEU A 208 19.87 15.02 -4.62
N LEU A 209 19.13 14.20 -5.35
CA LEU A 209 19.45 13.85 -6.74
C LEU A 209 19.19 15.00 -7.71
N HIS A 210 18.20 15.83 -7.42
CA HIS A 210 17.81 16.99 -8.26
C HIS A 210 18.41 18.32 -7.80
N GLY A 211 19.31 18.31 -6.81
CA GLY A 211 20.02 19.50 -6.34
C GLY A 211 19.13 20.53 -5.62
N THR A 212 17.95 20.12 -5.14
CA THR A 212 16.98 20.99 -4.48
C THR A 212 16.96 20.87 -2.95
N LEU A 213 18.01 20.26 -2.36
CA LEU A 213 18.18 20.20 -0.92
C LEU A 213 18.18 21.60 -0.30
N ARG A 214 17.40 21.77 0.75
CA ARG A 214 17.46 22.99 1.55
C ARG A 214 18.69 22.96 2.46
N PRO A 215 19.47 24.05 2.52
CA PRO A 215 20.54 24.15 3.49
C PRO A 215 20.00 24.00 4.91
N LEU A 216 20.77 23.32 5.75
CA LEU A 216 20.51 23.23 7.17
C LEU A 216 20.93 24.54 7.84
N ASP A 217 20.03 25.18 8.58
CA ASP A 217 20.35 26.32 9.44
C ASP A 217 21.02 25.79 10.72
N LEU A 218 22.34 25.58 10.63
CA LEU A 218 23.14 25.09 11.75
C LEU A 218 23.80 26.27 12.46
N LYS A 219 23.38 26.53 13.68
CA LYS A 219 24.13 27.37 14.64
C LYS A 219 25.38 26.65 15.16
N ALA A 220 26.18 26.06 14.28
CA ALA A 220 27.34 25.27 14.68
C ALA A 220 28.64 26.05 14.39
N PRO A 221 29.70 25.89 15.19
CA PRO A 221 30.99 26.50 14.96
C PRO A 221 31.75 25.73 13.86
N ILE A 222 31.24 25.83 12.65
CA ILE A 222 31.89 25.32 11.44
C ILE A 222 32.29 26.57 10.66
N ASP A 223 33.60 26.65 10.34
CA ASP A 223 34.13 27.72 9.53
C ASP A 223 33.75 27.47 8.06
N LEU A 224 32.60 28.02 7.66
CA LEU A 224 32.03 27.94 6.31
C LEU A 224 32.59 29.12 5.49
N ARG A 225 32.77 28.92 4.20
CA ARG A 225 33.06 29.97 3.24
C ARG A 225 31.78 30.80 2.96
N ASP A 226 31.94 31.98 2.37
CA ASP A 226 30.83 32.93 2.19
C ASP A 226 29.60 32.34 1.44
N ASP A 227 29.85 31.46 0.46
CA ASP A 227 28.80 30.81 -0.34
C ASP A 227 28.59 29.33 0.02
N GLU A 228 29.15 28.88 1.13
CA GLU A 228 29.12 27.49 1.53
C GLU A 228 27.93 27.21 2.45
N ALA A 229 27.08 26.27 2.03
CA ALA A 229 25.89 25.84 2.75
C ALA A 229 26.01 24.38 3.19
N VAL A 230 25.51 24.06 4.39
CA VAL A 230 25.49 22.70 4.92
C VAL A 230 24.20 21.99 4.53
N PHE A 231 24.30 20.80 3.99
CA PHE A 231 23.15 19.98 3.60
C PHE A 231 22.94 18.77 4.50
N TRP A 232 23.99 18.29 5.14
CA TRP A 232 23.88 17.17 6.07
C TRP A 232 24.98 17.24 7.14
N THR A 233 24.66 16.78 8.35
CA THR A 233 25.63 16.58 9.42
C THR A 233 25.25 15.40 10.30
N GLY A 234 26.23 14.61 10.70
CA GLY A 234 26.03 13.43 11.54
C GLY A 234 27.28 12.93 12.22
N LEU A 235 27.14 11.98 13.13
CA LEU A 235 28.28 11.28 13.73
C LEU A 235 28.64 10.08 12.86
N GLY A 236 29.92 9.92 12.59
CA GLY A 236 30.43 8.84 11.77
C GLY A 236 31.86 8.46 12.08
N HIS A 237 32.31 7.42 11.39
CA HIS A 237 33.67 6.96 11.43
C HIS A 237 34.28 7.04 10.01
N TRP A 238 35.50 7.42 9.92
CA TRP A 238 36.21 7.36 8.65
C TRP A 238 37.58 6.68 8.83
N SER A 239 38.00 6.02 7.80
CA SER A 239 39.29 5.35 7.76
C SER A 239 40.04 5.73 6.47
N GLU A 240 41.35 5.92 6.60
CA GLU A 240 42.21 6.11 5.47
C GLU A 240 43.10 4.88 5.29
N ALA A 241 43.03 4.24 4.14
CA ALA A 241 43.90 3.13 3.79
C ALA A 241 45.11 3.65 3.01
N ALA A 242 46.30 3.44 3.53
CA ALA A 242 47.54 3.66 2.77
C ALA A 242 47.73 2.50 1.79
N LYS A 243 47.61 2.74 0.47
CA LYS A 243 48.02 1.77 -0.54
C LYS A 243 49.55 1.77 -0.67
N PRO A 244 50.18 0.59 -0.77
CA PRO A 244 51.60 0.51 -1.13
C PRO A 244 51.74 0.96 -2.60
N ARG A 245 52.38 2.10 -2.82
CA ARG A 245 52.63 2.79 -4.08
C ARG A 245 51.48 3.68 -4.62
N GLY A 246 51.44 4.89 -4.14
CA GLY A 246 51.07 6.08 -4.92
C GLY A 246 49.59 6.47 -5.02
N ARG A 247 48.63 5.67 -4.65
CA ARG A 247 47.19 6.07 -4.58
C ARG A 247 46.64 5.81 -3.19
N ARG A 248 46.14 6.85 -2.54
CA ARG A 248 45.38 6.73 -1.26
C ARG A 248 43.90 6.63 -1.57
N ALA A 249 43.24 5.63 -1.02
CA ALA A 249 41.80 5.57 -1.01
C ALA A 249 41.30 5.89 0.40
N SER A 250 40.34 6.80 0.50
CA SER A 250 39.70 7.14 1.77
C SER A 250 38.33 6.53 1.81
N GLN A 251 38.06 5.81 2.86
CA GLN A 251 36.74 5.21 3.11
C GLN A 251 36.07 5.94 4.24
N VAL A 252 34.89 6.48 3.97
CA VAL A 252 33.97 7.07 4.97
C VAL A 252 32.83 6.10 5.17
N SER A 253 32.61 5.66 6.39
CA SER A 253 31.52 4.74 6.70
C SER A 253 30.61 5.32 7.79
N PHE A 254 29.30 5.22 7.56
CA PHE A 254 28.25 5.66 8.46
C PHE A 254 27.70 4.48 9.29
N LEU A 255 28.54 3.57 9.76
CA LEU A 255 28.12 2.30 10.33
C LEU A 255 27.73 2.36 11.81
N ARG A 256 26.68 1.60 12.15
CA ARG A 256 26.40 1.18 13.52
C ARG A 256 27.55 0.35 14.09
N ARG A 257 27.84 0.55 15.38
CA ARG A 257 29.00 0.06 16.14
C ARG A 257 29.34 -1.46 16.00
N SER A 258 28.36 -2.29 15.60
CA SER A 258 28.50 -3.76 15.61
C SER A 258 29.11 -4.38 14.34
N SER A 259 29.13 -3.66 13.20
CA SER A 259 29.62 -4.20 11.93
C SER A 259 31.09 -3.87 11.64
N LEU A 260 31.65 -2.86 12.29
CA LEU A 260 33.00 -2.33 12.03
C LEU A 260 34.13 -3.30 12.35
N GLN A 261 34.00 -4.12 13.40
CA GLN A 261 35.08 -5.04 13.80
C GLN A 261 35.37 -6.13 12.74
N ARG A 262 34.36 -6.53 11.97
CA ARG A 262 34.49 -7.59 10.95
C ARG A 262 35.15 -7.13 9.66
N VAL A 263 34.99 -5.85 9.30
CA VAL A 263 35.57 -5.26 8.08
C VAL A 263 37.03 -4.88 8.32
N LEU A 264 37.35 -4.34 9.49
CA LEU A 264 38.70 -3.89 9.83
C LEU A 264 39.71 -5.04 9.96
N SER A 265 39.27 -6.26 10.28
CA SER A 265 40.17 -7.43 10.36
C SER A 265 40.71 -7.91 9.00
N LYS A 266 40.12 -7.50 7.89
CA LYS A 266 40.50 -7.89 6.53
C LYS A 266 41.47 -6.92 5.85
N LEU A 267 41.68 -5.73 6.40
CA LEU A 267 42.59 -4.73 5.85
C LEU A 267 43.98 -4.82 6.52
N ARG A 268 44.88 -5.64 5.99
CA ARG A 268 46.32 -5.66 6.37
C ARG A 268 47.02 -4.42 5.83
N GLY A 269 46.90 -3.30 6.54
CA GLY A 269 47.63 -2.05 6.25
C GLY A 269 47.45 -1.07 7.41
N ARG A 270 48.34 -0.07 7.56
CA ARG A 270 48.17 0.99 8.55
C ARG A 270 46.91 1.79 8.20
N VAL A 271 45.81 1.49 8.89
CA VAL A 271 44.53 2.21 8.76
C VAL A 271 44.44 3.22 9.89
N SER A 272 44.38 4.49 9.56
CA SER A 272 44.09 5.53 10.54
C SER A 272 42.58 5.66 10.67
N ASN A 273 42.03 5.15 11.78
CA ASN A 273 40.62 5.27 12.08
C ASN A 273 40.34 6.52 12.92
N ALA A 274 39.30 7.25 12.57
CA ALA A 274 38.85 8.38 13.35
C ALA A 274 37.31 8.36 13.45
N ALA A 275 36.82 8.82 14.60
CA ALA A 275 35.42 9.03 14.85
C ALA A 275 35.18 10.52 15.08
N GLY A 276 34.06 11.03 14.60
CA GLY A 276 33.71 12.43 14.79
C GLY A 276 32.47 12.84 14.03
N ARG A 277 32.32 14.12 13.83
CA ARG A 277 31.24 14.71 13.05
C ARG A 277 31.65 14.77 11.58
N ILE A 278 30.78 14.31 10.73
CA ILE A 278 30.88 14.41 9.28
C ILE A 278 29.85 15.44 8.84
N THR A 279 30.25 16.43 8.07
CA THR A 279 29.37 17.48 7.55
C THR A 279 29.55 17.58 6.04
N LEU A 280 28.46 17.49 5.32
CA LEU A 280 28.39 17.66 3.87
C LEU A 280 27.92 19.08 3.54
N THR A 281 28.71 19.76 2.72
CA THR A 281 28.37 21.07 2.16
C THR A 281 28.21 20.98 0.65
N ASN A 282 27.83 22.07 -0.01
CA ASN A 282 27.81 22.16 -1.48
C ASN A 282 29.23 22.05 -2.11
N GLU A 283 30.29 22.31 -1.33
CA GLU A 283 31.66 22.31 -1.85
C GLU A 283 32.51 21.16 -1.38
N ARG A 284 32.31 20.69 -0.13
CA ARG A 284 33.24 19.76 0.52
C ARG A 284 32.58 18.89 1.58
N LEU A 285 33.25 17.79 1.89
CA LEU A 285 32.97 16.97 3.05
C LEU A 285 33.95 17.36 4.17
N LEU A 286 33.43 17.79 5.30
CA LEU A 286 34.17 18.17 6.48
C LEU A 286 34.20 17.01 7.48
N LEU A 287 35.41 16.60 7.88
CA LEU A 287 35.63 15.52 8.83
C LEU A 287 36.24 16.09 10.11
N SER A 288 35.39 16.41 11.11
CA SER A 288 35.85 16.95 12.38
C SER A 288 35.89 15.89 13.47
N ARG A 289 37.06 15.66 14.08
CA ARG A 289 37.19 14.71 15.17
C ARG A 289 36.54 15.24 16.44
N HIS A 290 35.85 14.38 17.18
CA HIS A 290 35.41 14.68 18.54
C HIS A 290 36.67 14.92 19.40
N ARG A 291 36.96 16.17 19.74
CA ARG A 291 38.18 16.46 20.50
C ARG A 291 38.16 17.64 21.42
N ARG A 292 39.02 17.48 22.44
CA ARG A 292 39.48 18.49 23.40
C ARG A 292 39.93 19.78 22.72
N ILE A 293 39.65 20.88 23.38
CA ILE A 293 40.09 22.25 23.03
C ILE A 293 41.52 22.27 22.54
N GLY A 294 41.77 22.74 21.31
CA GLY A 294 43.10 22.99 20.79
C GLY A 294 43.58 22.15 19.60
N SER A 295 42.73 21.48 18.82
CA SER A 295 43.18 20.72 17.64
C SER A 295 42.95 21.47 16.32
N LYS A 296 43.94 21.38 15.45
CA LYS A 296 44.02 21.88 14.07
C LYS A 296 42.76 21.61 13.25
N ASP A 297 42.56 22.39 12.20
CA ASP A 297 41.47 22.43 11.25
C ASP A 297 40.84 21.08 10.91
N PRO A 298 39.51 21.04 10.67
CA PRO A 298 38.83 19.85 10.21
C PRO A 298 39.47 19.37 8.87
N ARG A 299 39.64 18.06 8.72
CA ARG A 299 40.06 17.52 7.43
C ARG A 299 38.96 17.74 6.42
N THR A 300 39.33 18.14 5.22
CA THR A 300 38.39 18.46 4.15
C THR A 300 38.63 17.57 2.92
N VAL A 301 37.52 17.15 2.30
CA VAL A 301 37.51 16.51 0.98
C VAL A 301 36.65 17.37 0.06
N ALA A 302 37.27 18.08 -0.87
CA ALA A 302 36.57 18.88 -1.86
C ALA A 302 35.72 17.96 -2.77
N LEU A 303 34.44 18.20 -2.94
CA LEU A 303 33.54 17.35 -3.74
C LEU A 303 33.99 17.25 -5.20
N ARG A 304 34.55 18.31 -5.78
CA ARG A 304 35.16 18.31 -7.14
C ARG A 304 36.30 17.31 -7.34
N LYS A 305 36.90 16.82 -6.23
CA LYS A 305 37.96 15.81 -6.27
C LYS A 305 37.43 14.38 -6.15
N VAL A 306 36.18 14.22 -5.79
CA VAL A 306 35.54 12.92 -5.71
C VAL A 306 35.27 12.42 -7.12
N ILE A 307 35.82 11.24 -7.46
CA ILE A 307 35.66 10.63 -8.79
C ILE A 307 34.53 9.63 -8.77
N ASP A 308 34.36 8.94 -7.64
CA ASP A 308 33.40 7.86 -7.50
C ASP A 308 32.95 7.68 -6.05
N VAL A 309 31.71 7.26 -5.87
CA VAL A 309 31.12 6.94 -4.57
C VAL A 309 30.51 5.56 -4.67
N THR A 310 31.16 4.58 -4.05
CA THR A 310 30.60 3.23 -3.98
C THR A 310 29.77 3.05 -2.72
N HIS A 311 28.60 2.48 -2.88
CA HIS A 311 27.65 2.18 -1.80
C HIS A 311 27.74 0.70 -1.40
N GLY A 312 27.86 0.44 -0.10
CA GLY A 312 27.89 -0.89 0.47
C GLY A 312 27.53 -0.82 1.96
N GLU A 313 28.33 -1.46 2.82
CA GLU A 313 28.25 -1.26 4.28
C GLU A 313 28.73 0.14 4.74
N GLY A 314 29.03 1.04 3.81
CA GLY A 314 29.51 2.42 3.97
C GLY A 314 29.79 3.05 2.61
N PHE A 315 30.16 4.33 2.62
CA PHE A 315 30.55 5.04 1.39
C PHE A 315 32.07 4.99 1.23
N VAL A 316 32.52 4.63 0.03
CA VAL A 316 33.92 4.73 -0.37
C VAL A 316 34.04 5.89 -1.34
N LEU A 317 34.78 6.92 -0.94
CA LEU A 317 35.10 8.06 -1.79
C LEU A 317 36.46 7.82 -2.47
N LEU A 318 36.48 7.77 -3.79
CA LEU A 318 37.68 7.80 -4.60
C LEU A 318 37.98 9.25 -4.99
N THR A 319 39.16 9.75 -4.61
CA THR A 319 39.59 11.10 -4.95
C THR A 319 40.72 11.07 -5.97
N ARG A 320 40.77 12.07 -6.87
CA ARG A 320 41.82 12.18 -7.91
C ARG A 320 43.24 12.13 -7.36
N ASP A 321 43.46 12.78 -6.23
CA ASP A 321 44.80 12.97 -5.69
C ASP A 321 45.14 11.97 -4.58
N GLY A 322 44.15 11.19 -4.15
CA GLY A 322 44.31 10.27 -3.02
C GLY A 322 44.63 10.97 -1.69
N LYS A 323 44.52 12.30 -1.62
CA LYS A 323 44.76 13.09 -0.42
C LYS A 323 43.43 13.66 0.10
N ILE A 324 43.27 13.58 1.39
CA ILE A 324 42.33 14.38 2.17
C ILE A 324 43.17 15.50 2.79
N ASP A 325 42.88 16.73 2.42
CA ASP A 325 43.57 17.91 2.96
C ASP A 325 43.16 18.17 4.40
#